data_3b2703eeacd0fec10990162f4a2949ac
#
_entry.id   3b2703eeacd0fec10990162f4a2949ac
#
_cell.length_a   1.000
_cell.length_b   1.000
_cell.length_c   1.000
_cell.angle_alpha   90.00
_cell.angle_beta   90.00
_cell.angle_gamma   90.00
#
_symmetry.space_group_name_H-M   'P 1'
#
loop_
_entity.id
_entity.type
_entity.pdbx_description
1 polymer ?
#
loop_
_entity_poly.entity_id
_entity_poly.type
_entity_poly.pdbx_seq_one_letter_code
_entity_poly.pdbx_strand_id
1 'polypeptide(L)' 'HTNAEQFAERVKREAAYNLFRDGAISSGVAASWLGIPRTTFLLDAMRHGAKLLDDSDDDFRRETDLS' A
#
# COMPACT_ATOMS: atom_id res chain seq x y z
N HIS A 1 -20.75 -13.89 2.22
CA HIS A 1 -19.66 -14.05 3.14
C HIS A 1 -18.34 -13.98 2.38
N THR A 2 -17.34 -13.59 3.11
CA THR A 2 -16.02 -13.45 2.53
C THR A 2 -15.40 -14.80 2.29
N ASN A 3 -14.89 -14.99 1.12
CA ASN A 3 -14.23 -16.24 0.83
C ASN A 3 -12.72 -16.06 0.88
N ALA A 4 -12.02 -17.17 0.83
CA ALA A 4 -10.57 -17.16 0.92
C ALA A 4 -9.94 -16.40 -0.24
N GLU A 5 -10.58 -16.43 -1.40
CA GLU A 5 -10.05 -15.75 -2.58
C GLU A 5 -10.00 -14.25 -2.39
N GLN A 6 -11.09 -13.68 -1.86
CA GLN A 6 -11.13 -12.24 -1.63
C GLN A 6 -10.12 -11.83 -0.58
N PHE A 7 -9.99 -12.63 0.45
CA PHE A 7 -9.01 -12.34 1.49
C PHE A 7 -7.60 -12.41 0.93
N ALA A 8 -7.32 -13.43 0.14
CA ALA A 8 -6.00 -13.58 -0.45
C ALA A 8 -5.67 -12.42 -1.38
N GLU A 9 -6.65 -11.95 -2.16
CA GLU A 9 -6.44 -10.82 -3.04
C GLU A 9 -6.10 -9.56 -2.26
N ARG A 10 -6.78 -9.36 -1.16
CA ARG A 10 -6.51 -8.19 -0.33
C ARG A 10 -5.11 -8.24 0.26
N VAL A 11 -4.73 -9.38 0.79
CA VAL A 11 -3.40 -9.54 1.38
C VAL A 11 -2.32 -9.33 0.32
N LYS A 12 -2.55 -9.90 -0.86
CA LYS A 12 -1.61 -9.77 -1.95
C LYS A 12 -1.43 -8.32 -2.36
N ARG A 13 -2.53 -7.58 -2.42
CA ARG A 13 -2.48 -6.18 -2.82
C ARG A 13 -1.74 -5.35 -1.80
N GLU A 14 -2.01 -5.57 -0.54
CA GLU A 14 -1.33 -4.82 0.50
C GLU A 14 0.14 -5.15 0.55
N ALA A 15 0.49 -6.41 0.32
CA ALA A 15 1.89 -6.79 0.25
C ALA A 15 2.58 -6.05 -0.88
N ALA A 16 1.92 -5.94 -2.03
CA ALA A 16 2.50 -5.24 -3.16
C ALA A 16 2.73 -3.76 -2.86
N TYR A 17 1.78 -3.13 -2.20
CA TYR A 17 1.94 -1.72 -1.82
C TYR A 17 3.12 -1.56 -0.87
N ASN A 18 3.22 -2.41 0.11
CA ASN A 18 4.30 -2.31 1.08
C ASN A 18 5.66 -2.55 0.44
N LEU A 19 5.76 -3.54 -0.42
CA LEU A 19 7.02 -3.83 -1.10
C LEU A 19 7.41 -2.69 -2.03
N PHE A 20 6.43 -2.11 -2.71
CA PHE A 20 6.69 -0.98 -3.59
C PHE A 20 7.16 0.23 -2.78
N ARG A 21 6.51 0.49 -1.68
CA ARG A 21 6.89 1.62 -0.83
C ARG A 21 8.30 1.44 -0.28
N ASP A 22 8.66 0.22 0.06
CA ASP A 22 9.97 -0.07 0.60
C ASP A 22 11.05 -0.11 -0.48
N GLY A 23 10.65 -0.03 -1.73
CA GLY A 23 11.62 -0.08 -2.83
C GLY A 23 12.05 -1.47 -3.21
N ALA A 24 11.37 -2.49 -2.70
CA ALA A 24 11.72 -3.86 -3.01
C ALA A 24 11.30 -4.27 -4.41
N ILE A 25 10.23 -3.68 -4.92
CA ILE A 25 9.76 -3.95 -6.28
C ILE A 25 9.37 -2.64 -6.94
N SER A 26 9.40 -2.63 -8.27
CA SER A 26 8.99 -1.47 -9.03
C SER A 26 7.47 -1.47 -9.20
N SER A 27 6.93 -0.31 -9.60
CA SER A 27 5.50 -0.22 -9.85
C SER A 27 5.08 -1.15 -10.98
N GLY A 28 5.93 -1.30 -11.99
CA GLY A 28 5.62 -2.20 -13.07
C GLY A 28 5.54 -3.65 -12.63
N VAL A 29 6.48 -4.06 -11.79
CA VAL A 29 6.48 -5.43 -11.27
C VAL A 29 5.26 -5.65 -10.38
N ALA A 30 4.96 -4.68 -9.52
CA ALA A 30 3.81 -4.81 -8.63
C ALA A 30 2.51 -4.91 -9.42
N ALA A 31 2.36 -4.06 -10.43
CA ALA A 31 1.14 -4.06 -11.24
C ALA A 31 1.00 -5.38 -11.98
N SER A 32 2.11 -5.88 -12.52
CA SER A 32 2.10 -7.15 -13.22
C SER A 32 1.72 -8.28 -12.27
N TRP A 33 2.26 -8.23 -11.09
CA TRP A 33 1.96 -9.23 -10.07
C TRP A 33 0.48 -9.25 -9.74
N LEU A 34 -0.13 -8.09 -9.66
CA LEU A 34 -1.55 -7.97 -9.33
C LEU A 34 -2.44 -8.12 -10.57
N GLY A 35 -1.86 -8.11 -11.76
CA GLY A 35 -2.65 -8.24 -12.98
C GLY A 35 -3.46 -7.01 -13.30
N ILE A 36 -2.99 -5.83 -12.95
CA ILE A 36 -3.67 -4.57 -13.20
C ILE A 36 -2.74 -3.64 -13.95
N PRO A 37 -3.29 -2.60 -14.59
CA PRO A 37 -2.46 -1.61 -15.27
C PRO A 37 -1.58 -0.85 -14.26
N ARG A 38 -0.41 -0.46 -14.72
CA ARG A 38 0.53 0.25 -13.87
C ARG A 38 -0.07 1.54 -13.31
N THR A 39 -0.80 2.27 -14.14
CA THR A 39 -1.43 3.51 -13.69
C THR A 39 -2.45 3.24 -12.59
N THR A 40 -3.21 2.17 -12.74
CA THR A 40 -4.17 1.78 -11.71
C THR A 40 -3.45 1.45 -10.41
N PHE A 41 -2.34 0.73 -10.50
CA PHE A 41 -1.58 0.39 -9.31
C PHE A 41 -1.05 1.64 -8.63
N LEU A 42 -0.52 2.58 -9.40
CA LEU A 42 0.04 3.80 -8.84
C LEU A 42 -1.02 4.62 -8.13
N LEU A 43 -2.21 4.72 -8.72
CA LEU A 43 -3.29 5.46 -8.08
C LEU A 43 -3.72 4.79 -6.79
N ASP A 44 -3.84 3.47 -6.82
CA ASP A 44 -4.23 2.73 -5.62
C ASP A 44 -3.17 2.83 -4.55
N ALA A 45 -1.90 2.76 -4.94
CA ALA A 45 -0.82 2.86 -3.99
C ALA A 45 -0.78 4.23 -3.35
N MET A 46 -1.06 5.26 -4.12
CA MET A 46 -1.09 6.62 -3.58
C MET A 46 -2.20 6.78 -2.55
N ARG A 47 -3.37 6.23 -2.84
CA ARG A 47 -4.47 6.28 -1.89
C ARG A 47 -4.14 5.51 -0.63
N HIS A 48 -3.56 4.34 -0.82
CA HIS A 48 -3.18 3.49 0.31
C HIS A 48 -2.09 4.16 1.13
N GLY A 49 -1.13 4.74 0.46
CA GLY A 49 -0.05 5.44 1.13
C GLY A 49 -0.53 6.67 1.87
N ALA A 50 -1.48 7.39 1.30
CA ALA A 50 -2.01 8.57 1.96
C ALA A 50 -2.68 8.20 3.28
N LYS A 51 -3.40 7.09 3.28
CA LYS A 51 -4.02 6.60 4.50
C LYS A 51 -2.98 6.27 5.55
N LEU A 52 -1.94 5.58 5.13
CA LEU A 52 -0.87 5.21 6.04
C LEU A 52 -0.13 6.44 6.56
N LEU A 53 0.06 7.41 5.68
CA LEU A 53 0.74 8.64 6.07
C LEU A 53 -0.07 9.41 7.09
N ASP A 54 -1.38 9.39 6.96
CA ASP A 54 -2.23 10.06 7.93
C ASP A 54 -2.00 9.49 9.32
N ASP A 55 -2.00 8.17 9.41
CA ASP A 55 -1.77 7.50 10.69
C ASP A 55 -0.37 7.79 11.20
N SER A 56 0.60 7.69 10.33
CA SER A 56 1.99 7.94 10.69
C SER A 56 2.20 9.39 11.09
N ASP A 57 1.52 10.28 10.40
CA ASP A 57 1.64 11.70 10.66
C ASP A 57 1.17 12.03 12.08
N ASP A 58 0.10 11.39 12.49
CA ASP A 58 -0.39 11.57 13.84
C ASP A 58 0.64 11.15 14.87
N ASP A 59 1.20 9.98 14.68
CA ASP A 59 2.22 9.47 15.61
C ASP A 59 3.43 10.37 15.61
N PHE A 60 3.87 10.77 14.44
CA PHE A 60 5.05 11.60 14.31
C PHE A 60 4.84 12.96 14.96
N ARG A 61 3.66 13.53 14.74
CA ARG A 61 3.34 14.84 15.32
C ARG A 61 3.34 14.76 16.84
N ARG A 62 2.81 13.68 17.36
CA ARG A 62 2.77 13.47 18.79
C ARG A 62 4.17 13.41 19.38
N GLU A 63 5.04 12.68 18.71
CA GLU A 63 6.42 12.58 19.15
C GLU A 63 7.12 13.92 19.10
N THR A 64 6.86 14.66 18.05
CA THR A 64 7.46 15.97 17.88
C THR A 64 7.02 16.91 18.98
N ASP A 65 5.75 16.84 19.34
CA ASP A 65 5.22 17.66 20.41
C ASP A 65 5.90 17.37 21.73
N LEU A 66 6.15 16.10 21.97
CA LEU A 66 6.80 15.70 23.19
C LEU A 66 8.26 16.10 23.21
N SER A 67 8.84 16.22 22.06
CA SER A 67 10.24 16.62 21.95
C SER A 67 10.38 18.10 22.25
#